data_ca086e6240e6d9bfcd2af4af6fb95e59
#
_entry.id   ca086e6240e6d9bfcd2af4af6fb95e59
#
_cell.length_a   1.000
_cell.length_b   1.000
_cell.length_c   1.000
_cell.angle_alpha   90.00
_cell.angle_beta   90.00
_cell.angle_gamma   90.00
#
_symmetry.space_group_name_H-M   'P 1'
#
loop_
_entity.id
_entity.type
_entity.pdbx_description
1 polymer ?
#
loop_
_entity_poly.entity_id
_entity_poly.type
_entity_poly.pdbx_seq_one_letter_code
_entity_poly.pdbx_strand_id
1 'polypeptide(L)'
;MKNDRSTLENATAQRSARATGRKKASGTENASGSKKVSGNWNPVWEPCAKLDPAWTEKVIAMAISPAVAGALEPKVIELIGIAIDASCTHLYAPGVRRHIQRALKAGATKEEIVAVLQLTSLQGLHSMCLAAPILLDELDLTARPSA
;
A
#
# COMPACT_ATOMS: atom_id res chain seq x y z
N MET A 1 -1.56 -35.82 47.51
CA MET A 1 -1.53 -35.11 46.25
C MET A 1 -0.87 -33.76 46.47
N LYS A 2 0.45 -33.65 46.17
CA LYS A 2 1.24 -32.39 46.26
C LYS A 2 1.22 -31.75 44.88
N ASN A 3 0.58 -30.60 44.77
CA ASN A 3 0.49 -29.82 43.55
C ASN A 3 1.85 -29.17 43.25
N ASP A 4 2.38 -29.49 42.10
CA ASP A 4 3.65 -28.97 41.57
C ASP A 4 3.47 -27.54 41.06
N ARG A 5 3.79 -26.55 41.93
CA ARG A 5 3.82 -25.12 41.58
C ARG A 5 5.13 -24.70 40.88
N SER A 6 6.12 -25.60 40.83
CA SER A 6 7.48 -25.25 40.30
C SER A 6 7.57 -25.21 38.78
N THR A 7 6.70 -25.93 38.07
CA THR A 7 6.68 -26.02 36.61
C THR A 7 6.09 -24.77 35.90
N LEU A 8 5.22 -24.04 36.58
CA LEU A 8 4.61 -22.80 35.98
C LEU A 8 5.50 -21.60 36.13
N GLU A 9 6.33 -21.49 37.15
CA GLU A 9 7.25 -20.37 37.34
C GLU A 9 8.46 -20.43 36.37
N ASN A 10 8.92 -21.64 36.04
CA ASN A 10 10.00 -21.83 35.08
C ASN A 10 9.58 -21.51 33.59
N ALA A 11 8.31 -21.71 33.25
CA ALA A 11 7.80 -21.40 31.92
C ALA A 11 7.67 -19.88 31.68
N THR A 12 7.39 -19.11 32.75
CA THR A 12 7.25 -17.64 32.66
C THR A 12 8.61 -16.96 32.58
N ALA A 13 9.63 -17.47 33.28
CA ALA A 13 10.98 -16.93 33.26
C ALA A 13 11.69 -17.14 31.90
N GLN A 14 11.45 -18.26 31.21
CA GLN A 14 12.04 -18.52 29.88
C GLN A 14 11.38 -17.70 28.75
N ARG A 15 10.15 -17.24 28.89
CA ARG A 15 9.51 -16.33 27.92
C ARG A 15 10.06 -14.90 28.00
N SER A 16 10.46 -14.43 29.18
CA SER A 16 11.00 -13.08 29.36
C SER A 16 12.42 -12.91 28.81
N ALA A 17 13.23 -13.98 28.80
CA ALA A 17 14.63 -13.93 28.33
C ALA A 17 14.78 -13.92 26.80
N ARG A 18 13.72 -14.22 26.03
CA ARG A 18 13.78 -14.29 24.55
C ARG A 18 13.40 -12.98 23.84
N ALA A 19 12.99 -11.95 24.56
CA ALA A 19 12.47 -10.69 24.03
C ALA A 19 13.52 -9.55 23.92
N THR A 20 14.80 -9.74 24.27
CA THR A 20 15.80 -8.68 24.29
C THR A 20 16.91 -8.78 23.23
N GLY A 21 16.71 -9.53 22.17
CA GLY A 21 17.62 -9.63 21.01
C GLY A 21 17.29 -8.62 19.90
N ARG A 22 16.99 -7.35 20.21
CA ARG A 22 16.75 -6.31 19.20
C ARG A 22 18.08 -5.83 18.64
N LYS A 23 18.52 -6.35 17.48
CA LYS A 23 19.62 -5.79 16.70
C LYS A 23 19.31 -4.32 16.38
N LYS A 24 20.12 -3.40 16.91
CA LYS A 24 20.15 -2.00 16.51
C LYS A 24 20.57 -1.92 15.02
N ALA A 25 19.65 -1.56 14.13
CA ALA A 25 20.02 -1.12 12.80
C ALA A 25 20.66 0.27 12.94
N SER A 26 21.92 0.42 12.51
CA SER A 26 22.62 1.69 12.44
C SER A 26 22.02 2.53 11.30
N GLY A 27 21.14 3.48 11.65
CA GLY A 27 20.65 4.47 10.71
C GLY A 27 21.56 5.69 10.72
N THR A 28 22.03 6.10 9.56
CA THR A 28 22.73 7.38 9.37
C THR A 28 21.74 8.52 9.55
N GLU A 29 21.98 9.36 10.57
CA GLU A 29 21.24 10.61 10.78
C GLU A 29 21.65 11.64 9.72
N ASN A 30 20.68 12.17 8.98
CA ASN A 30 20.86 13.37 8.14
C ASN A 30 20.35 14.60 8.88
N ALA A 31 20.91 15.79 8.54
CA ALA A 31 20.73 17.07 9.22
C ALA A 31 19.29 17.62 9.32
N SER A 32 18.27 16.84 8.97
CA SER A 32 16.84 17.18 9.10
C SER A 32 16.09 16.34 10.13
N GLY A 33 16.79 15.57 10.99
CA GLY A 33 16.15 14.87 12.12
C GLY A 33 15.16 13.74 11.79
N SER A 34 14.83 13.51 10.53
CA SER A 34 13.95 12.40 10.15
C SER A 34 14.80 11.17 9.79
N LYS A 35 14.65 10.09 10.55
CA LYS A 35 15.20 8.78 10.21
C LYS A 35 14.60 8.36 8.85
N LYS A 36 15.44 8.33 7.81
CA LYS A 36 15.06 7.68 6.55
C LYS A 36 14.71 6.23 6.87
N VAL A 37 13.43 5.88 6.79
CA VAL A 37 12.97 4.49 6.85
C VAL A 37 13.64 3.79 5.67
N SER A 38 14.59 2.91 5.95
CA SER A 38 15.46 2.30 4.96
C SER A 38 14.64 1.61 3.87
N GLY A 39 14.82 2.04 2.63
CA GLY A 39 14.34 1.37 1.43
C GLY A 39 13.04 1.88 0.82
N ASN A 40 12.21 2.64 1.53
CA ASN A 40 10.87 3.07 1.03
C ASN A 40 10.70 4.59 0.89
N TRP A 41 11.78 5.35 1.02
CA TRP A 41 11.70 6.80 0.84
C TRP A 41 11.35 7.16 -0.61
N ASN A 42 10.28 7.95 -0.77
CA ASN A 42 9.92 8.56 -2.03
C ASN A 42 10.25 10.05 -1.97
N PRO A 43 11.06 10.60 -2.90
CA PRO A 43 11.43 12.03 -2.90
C PRO A 43 10.25 12.99 -2.90
N VAL A 44 9.07 12.55 -3.35
CA VAL A 44 7.83 13.36 -3.27
C VAL A 44 7.47 13.76 -1.84
N TRP A 45 7.94 13.02 -0.82
CA TRP A 45 7.70 13.32 0.59
C TRP A 45 8.66 14.37 1.18
N GLU A 46 9.72 14.76 0.45
CA GLU A 46 10.72 15.70 0.96
C GLU A 46 10.11 17.04 1.41
N PRO A 47 9.21 17.71 0.64
CA PRO A 47 8.54 18.92 1.11
C PRO A 47 7.68 18.69 2.35
N CYS A 48 6.95 17.58 2.41
CA CYS A 48 6.12 17.25 3.57
C CYS A 48 6.98 17.03 4.83
N ALA A 49 8.11 16.32 4.69
CA ALA A 49 9.03 16.09 5.79
C ALA A 49 9.70 17.37 6.31
N LYS A 50 9.84 18.39 5.46
CA LYS A 50 10.32 19.72 5.90
C LYS A 50 9.24 20.52 6.61
N LEU A 51 7.97 20.36 6.24
CA LEU A 51 6.84 21.06 6.85
C LEU A 51 6.43 20.42 8.18
N ASP A 52 6.24 19.11 8.19
CA ASP A 52 5.84 18.34 9.38
C ASP A 52 6.50 16.95 9.34
N PRO A 53 7.69 16.81 9.94
CA PRO A 53 8.40 15.54 10.01
C PRO A 53 7.60 14.45 10.73
N ALA A 54 6.94 14.80 11.84
CA ALA A 54 6.24 13.83 12.68
C ALA A 54 4.98 13.28 11.97
N TRP A 55 4.26 14.11 11.26
CA TRP A 55 3.13 13.69 10.43
C TRP A 55 3.61 12.80 9.28
N THR A 56 4.69 13.21 8.59
CA THR A 56 5.25 12.46 7.46
C THR A 56 5.70 11.07 7.88
N GLU A 57 6.34 10.92 9.03
CA GLU A 57 6.71 9.60 9.58
C GLU A 57 5.49 8.71 9.81
N LYS A 58 4.40 9.24 10.36
CA LYS A 58 3.15 8.50 10.57
C LYS A 58 2.52 8.04 9.25
N VAL A 59 2.47 8.90 8.24
CA VAL A 59 1.93 8.57 6.91
C VAL A 59 2.77 7.47 6.25
N ILE A 60 4.10 7.58 6.28
CA ILE A 60 4.98 6.56 5.72
C ILE A 60 4.81 5.24 6.47
N ALA A 61 4.74 5.27 7.80
CA ALA A 61 4.51 4.06 8.60
C ALA A 61 3.17 3.38 8.25
N MET A 62 2.12 4.17 8.05
CA MET A 62 0.82 3.67 7.60
C MET A 62 0.92 3.06 6.20
N ALA A 63 1.57 3.74 5.26
CA ALA A 63 1.70 3.27 3.88
C ALA A 63 2.48 1.95 3.75
N ILE A 64 3.46 1.70 4.62
CA ILE A 64 4.24 0.46 4.60
C ILE A 64 3.65 -0.64 5.49
N SER A 65 2.66 -0.33 6.32
CA SER A 65 2.10 -1.28 7.30
C SER A 65 1.60 -2.59 6.69
N PRO A 66 0.95 -2.63 5.51
CA PRO A 66 0.55 -3.89 4.88
C PRO A 66 1.73 -4.79 4.51
N ALA A 67 2.84 -4.18 4.05
CA ALA A 67 4.07 -4.93 3.74
C ALA A 67 4.75 -5.47 5.00
N VAL A 68 4.73 -4.69 6.09
CA VAL A 68 5.30 -5.09 7.39
C VAL A 68 4.47 -6.20 8.03
N ALA A 69 3.14 -6.18 7.86
CA ALA A 69 2.24 -7.21 8.36
C ALA A 69 2.45 -8.58 7.70
N GLY A 70 3.01 -8.63 6.48
CA GLY A 70 3.36 -9.87 5.79
C GLY A 70 2.17 -10.71 5.35
N ALA A 71 0.96 -10.13 5.28
CA ALA A 71 -0.24 -10.84 4.84
C ALA A 71 -0.26 -11.12 3.33
N LEU A 72 0.48 -10.32 2.56
CA LEU A 72 0.62 -10.45 1.11
C LEU A 72 2.10 -10.63 0.75
N GLU A 73 2.36 -11.41 -0.28
CA GLU A 73 3.70 -11.53 -0.84
C GLU A 73 4.18 -10.20 -1.43
N PRO A 74 5.51 -9.92 -1.38
CA PRO A 74 6.07 -8.67 -1.90
C PRO A 74 5.67 -8.37 -3.35
N LYS A 75 5.63 -9.37 -4.21
CA LYS A 75 5.18 -9.26 -5.60
C LYS A 75 3.74 -8.73 -5.70
N VAL A 76 2.85 -9.29 -4.88
CA VAL A 76 1.42 -8.92 -4.88
C VAL A 76 1.24 -7.47 -4.42
N ILE A 77 1.98 -7.03 -3.40
CA ILE A 77 1.95 -5.65 -2.92
C ILE A 77 2.35 -4.67 -4.03
N GLU A 78 3.41 -4.98 -4.78
CA GLU A 78 3.87 -4.13 -5.87
C GLU A 78 2.89 -4.12 -7.06
N LEU A 79 2.24 -5.25 -7.38
CA LEU A 79 1.19 -5.34 -8.39
C LEU A 79 -0.03 -4.50 -8.01
N ILE A 80 -0.46 -4.53 -6.74
CA ILE A 80 -1.52 -3.66 -6.22
C ILE A 80 -1.09 -2.20 -6.28
N GLY A 81 0.17 -1.88 -5.95
CA GLY A 81 0.73 -0.55 -6.07
C GLY A 81 0.66 0.00 -7.50
N ILE A 82 0.94 -0.83 -8.51
CA ILE A 82 0.75 -0.47 -9.93
C ILE A 82 -0.71 -0.09 -10.20
N ALA A 83 -1.67 -0.90 -9.74
CA ALA A 83 -3.09 -0.63 -9.95
C ALA A 83 -3.54 0.68 -9.31
N ILE A 84 -3.09 0.96 -8.08
CA ILE A 84 -3.42 2.19 -7.36
C ILE A 84 -2.87 3.41 -8.10
N ASP A 85 -1.58 3.40 -8.43
CA ASP A 85 -0.91 4.55 -9.04
C ASP A 85 -1.31 4.77 -10.51
N ALA A 86 -1.75 3.71 -11.22
CA ALA A 86 -2.26 3.78 -12.58
C ALA A 86 -3.76 4.04 -12.67
N SER A 87 -4.48 4.06 -11.55
CA SER A 87 -5.94 4.26 -11.54
C SER A 87 -6.33 5.61 -12.17
N CYS A 88 -7.50 5.66 -12.79
CA CYS A 88 -8.01 6.86 -13.47
C CYS A 88 -8.17 8.08 -12.56
N THR A 89 -8.27 7.86 -11.25
CA THR A 89 -8.37 8.92 -10.24
C THR A 89 -7.00 9.39 -9.72
N HIS A 90 -5.91 8.67 -10.01
CA HIS A 90 -4.58 8.98 -9.46
C HIS A 90 -3.55 9.32 -10.54
N LEU A 91 -3.38 8.48 -11.56
CA LEU A 91 -2.48 8.67 -12.72
C LEU A 91 -1.07 9.15 -12.33
N TYR A 92 -0.49 8.54 -11.30
CA TYR A 92 0.80 8.94 -10.74
C TYR A 92 1.96 8.19 -11.41
N ALA A 93 2.42 8.67 -12.57
CA ALA A 93 3.44 8.02 -13.39
C ALA A 93 4.76 7.68 -12.66
N PRO A 94 5.31 8.53 -11.75
CA PRO A 94 6.52 8.15 -10.99
C PRO A 94 6.31 6.95 -10.07
N GLY A 95 5.12 6.82 -9.49
CA GLY A 95 4.74 5.69 -8.66
C GLY A 95 4.58 4.41 -9.48
N VAL A 96 3.85 4.48 -10.61
CA VAL A 96 3.72 3.35 -11.55
C VAL A 96 5.08 2.81 -11.94
N ARG A 97 6.01 3.68 -12.35
CA ARG A 97 7.38 3.27 -12.71
C ARG A 97 8.08 2.55 -11.57
N ARG A 98 8.02 3.09 -10.37
CA ARG A 98 8.67 2.53 -9.18
C ARG A 98 8.09 1.15 -8.84
N HIS A 99 6.75 1.01 -8.84
CA HIS A 99 6.09 -0.24 -8.54
C HIS A 99 6.35 -1.31 -9.61
N ILE A 100 6.39 -0.95 -10.91
CA ILE A 100 6.79 -1.87 -11.98
C ILE A 100 8.21 -2.40 -11.75
N GLN A 101 9.17 -1.51 -11.46
CA GLN A 101 10.56 -1.92 -11.20
C GLN A 101 10.66 -2.89 -10.01
N ARG A 102 9.91 -2.63 -8.94
CA ARG A 102 9.90 -3.48 -7.75
C ARG A 102 9.16 -4.80 -8.00
N ALA A 103 8.05 -4.78 -8.72
CA ALA A 103 7.31 -5.98 -9.10
C ALA A 103 8.20 -6.94 -9.91
N LEU A 104 8.90 -6.44 -10.94
CA LEU A 104 9.85 -7.22 -11.74
C LEU A 104 10.97 -7.79 -10.88
N LYS A 105 11.53 -6.98 -9.96
CA LYS A 105 12.56 -7.44 -9.01
C LYS A 105 12.03 -8.51 -8.04
N ALA A 106 10.76 -8.46 -7.70
CA ALA A 106 10.07 -9.45 -6.88
C ALA A 106 9.59 -10.69 -7.67
N GLY A 107 9.93 -10.79 -8.96
CA GLY A 107 9.62 -11.94 -9.81
C GLY A 107 8.28 -11.85 -10.53
N ALA A 108 7.69 -10.66 -10.66
CA ALA A 108 6.51 -10.49 -11.52
C ALA A 108 6.88 -10.62 -13.00
N THR A 109 6.00 -11.25 -13.78
CA THR A 109 6.16 -11.34 -15.22
C THR A 109 5.55 -10.12 -15.92
N LYS A 110 5.92 -9.92 -17.18
CA LYS A 110 5.31 -8.89 -18.03
C LYS A 110 3.79 -9.11 -18.14
N GLU A 111 3.38 -10.35 -18.29
CA GLU A 111 1.99 -10.75 -18.47
C GLU A 111 1.16 -10.43 -17.21
N GLU A 112 1.69 -10.68 -16.01
CA GLU A 112 1.05 -10.30 -14.74
C GLU A 112 0.86 -8.78 -14.65
N ILE A 113 1.88 -8.00 -15.01
CA ILE A 113 1.80 -6.53 -14.99
C ILE A 113 0.79 -6.02 -16.01
N VAL A 114 0.78 -6.57 -17.23
CA VAL A 114 -0.21 -6.23 -18.27
C VAL A 114 -1.63 -6.55 -17.80
N ALA A 115 -1.85 -7.71 -17.21
CA ALA A 115 -3.15 -8.09 -16.66
C ALA A 115 -3.63 -7.10 -15.58
N VAL A 116 -2.74 -6.67 -14.69
CA VAL A 116 -3.06 -5.65 -13.67
C VAL A 116 -3.47 -4.33 -14.32
N LEU A 117 -2.73 -3.86 -15.34
CA LEU A 117 -3.07 -2.63 -16.06
C LEU A 117 -4.41 -2.73 -16.80
N GLN A 118 -4.71 -3.88 -17.42
CA GLN A 118 -5.98 -4.14 -18.05
C GLN A 118 -7.12 -4.10 -17.03
N LEU A 119 -6.99 -4.79 -15.88
CA LEU A 119 -7.97 -4.75 -14.81
C LEU A 119 -8.17 -3.32 -14.27
N THR A 120 -7.09 -2.58 -14.09
CA THR A 120 -7.15 -1.18 -13.63
C THR A 120 -7.93 -0.30 -14.63
N SER A 121 -7.77 -0.52 -15.94
CA SER A 121 -8.49 0.24 -16.97
C SER A 121 -10.00 0.02 -16.95
N LEU A 122 -10.49 -1.09 -16.38
CA LEU A 122 -11.92 -1.36 -16.24
C LEU A 122 -12.65 -0.37 -15.32
N GLN A 123 -11.94 0.37 -14.48
CA GLN A 123 -12.53 1.41 -13.63
C GLN A 123 -13.26 2.49 -14.45
N GLY A 124 -12.82 2.75 -15.69
CA GLY A 124 -13.47 3.68 -16.61
C GLY A 124 -14.76 3.16 -17.25
N LEU A 125 -15.00 1.83 -17.27
CA LEU A 125 -16.19 1.24 -17.90
C LEU A 125 -17.48 1.62 -17.17
N HIS A 126 -17.44 1.87 -15.87
CA HIS A 126 -18.61 2.27 -15.10
C HIS A 126 -19.16 3.63 -15.53
N SER A 127 -18.41 4.46 -16.24
CA SER A 127 -18.94 5.70 -16.83
C SER A 127 -20.03 5.43 -17.88
N MET A 128 -19.87 4.38 -18.67
CA MET A 128 -20.89 3.95 -19.62
C MET A 128 -22.13 3.40 -18.90
N CYS A 129 -21.94 2.59 -17.86
CA CYS A 129 -23.03 2.04 -17.04
C CYS A 129 -23.82 3.14 -16.31
N LEU A 130 -23.13 4.21 -15.92
CA LEU A 130 -23.76 5.38 -15.32
C LEU A 130 -24.55 6.22 -16.35
N ALA A 131 -23.95 6.49 -17.51
CA ALA A 131 -24.49 7.42 -18.48
C ALA A 131 -25.58 6.80 -19.36
N ALA A 132 -25.52 5.52 -19.68
CA ALA A 132 -26.46 4.86 -20.60
C ALA A 132 -27.91 4.90 -20.10
N PRO A 133 -28.23 4.59 -18.82
CA PRO A 133 -29.61 4.74 -18.32
C PRO A 133 -30.10 6.19 -18.39
N ILE A 134 -29.25 7.16 -18.04
CA ILE A 134 -29.59 8.57 -18.11
C ILE A 134 -29.95 8.97 -19.55
N LEU A 135 -29.15 8.56 -20.53
CA LEU A 135 -29.43 8.83 -21.93
C LEU A 135 -30.76 8.20 -22.37
N LEU A 136 -31.04 6.97 -21.96
CA LEU A 136 -32.31 6.30 -22.30
C LEU A 136 -33.50 7.04 -21.67
N ASP A 137 -33.39 7.47 -20.43
CA ASP A 137 -34.43 8.26 -19.76
C ASP A 137 -34.70 9.60 -20.49
N GLU A 138 -33.65 10.27 -20.94
CA GLU A 138 -33.77 11.53 -21.68
C GLU A 138 -34.36 11.32 -23.09
N LEU A 139 -34.02 10.23 -23.74
CA LEU A 139 -34.62 9.87 -25.03
C LEU A 139 -36.10 9.53 -24.88
N ASP A 140 -36.50 8.81 -23.82
CA ASP A 140 -37.90 8.53 -23.53
C ASP A 140 -38.71 9.79 -23.22
N LEU A 141 -38.09 10.78 -22.52
CA LEU A 141 -38.70 12.08 -22.28
C LEU A 141 -38.88 12.89 -23.57
N THR A 142 -37.96 12.80 -24.52
CA THR A 142 -38.07 13.45 -25.84
C THR A 142 -39.08 12.79 -26.77
N ALA A 143 -39.38 11.51 -26.56
CA ALA A 143 -40.38 10.73 -27.32
C ALA A 143 -41.81 10.94 -26.79
N ARG A 144 -42.00 11.54 -25.63
CA ARG A 144 -43.34 11.87 -25.08
C ARG A 144 -43.94 13.07 -25.83
N PRO A 145 -45.13 12.93 -26.46
CA PRO A 145 -45.80 14.07 -27.10
C PRO A 145 -46.05 15.12 -26.03
N SER A 146 -45.71 16.37 -26.33
CA SER A 146 -46.13 17.53 -25.52
C SER A 146 -47.66 17.53 -25.36
N ALA A 147 -48.12 17.42 -24.13
CA ALA A 147 -49.51 17.44 -23.75
C ALA A 147 -50.14 18.82 -24.03
#